data_171ccd13f97b14d9f0041390d1e9eece
#
_entry.id   171ccd13f97b14d9f0041390d1e9eece
#
_cell.length_a   1.000
_cell.length_b   1.000
_cell.length_c   1.000
_cell.angle_alpha   90.00
_cell.angle_beta   90.00
_cell.angle_gamma   90.00
#
_symmetry.space_group_name_H-M   'P 1'
#
loop_
_entity.id
_entity.type
_entity.pdbx_description
1 polymer ?
#
loop_
_entity_poly.entity_id
_entity_poly.type
_entity_poly.pdbx_seq_one_letter_code
_entity_poly.pdbx_strand_id
1 'polypeptide(L)'
;MAVKRVLRVERLRRVPTQFSWIDQRLVRDRHLERCGLDAIGLYLVLVTVADAQGLSYYGEASLERLLSMPAPRLAAARAELIRLDLIAYQRPLYQVLSLDTAATTPRVRGVHSVERGIAQLRARLAASGEADEPRR
;
A
#
# COMPACT_ATOMS: atom_id res chain seq x y z
N MET A 1 -7.55 -9.62 -32.50
CA MET A 1 -6.96 -8.90 -31.33
C MET A 1 -7.75 -7.63 -31.05
N ALA A 2 -8.16 -7.46 -29.82
CA ALA A 2 -8.88 -6.24 -29.44
C ALA A 2 -7.89 -5.06 -29.36
N VAL A 3 -8.25 -3.95 -29.98
CA VAL A 3 -7.48 -2.72 -29.90
C VAL A 3 -7.76 -2.06 -28.55
N LYS A 4 -6.71 -1.74 -27.83
CA LYS A 4 -6.82 -1.06 -26.53
C LYS A 4 -7.24 0.39 -26.76
N ARG A 5 -8.46 0.73 -26.36
CA ARG A 5 -9.02 2.08 -26.48
C ARG A 5 -9.84 2.45 -25.25
N VAL A 6 -9.93 3.73 -24.97
CA VAL A 6 -10.81 4.22 -23.90
C VAL A 6 -12.26 4.00 -24.31
N LEU A 7 -13.03 3.34 -23.46
CA LEU A 7 -14.45 3.02 -23.72
C LEU A 7 -15.38 4.17 -23.33
N ARG A 8 -15.08 4.84 -22.22
CA ARG A 8 -15.88 5.94 -21.71
C ARG A 8 -14.98 7.12 -21.38
N VAL A 9 -14.82 8.03 -22.34
CA VAL A 9 -13.94 9.20 -22.21
C VAL A 9 -14.35 10.10 -21.04
N GLU A 10 -15.66 10.24 -20.80
CA GLU A 10 -16.22 11.04 -19.71
C GLU A 10 -15.94 10.47 -18.31
N ARG A 11 -15.49 9.22 -18.25
CA ARG A 11 -15.19 8.52 -16.98
C ARG A 11 -13.72 8.11 -16.85
N LEU A 12 -12.83 8.78 -17.54
CA LEU A 12 -11.40 8.55 -17.34
C LEU A 12 -11.00 8.74 -15.88
N ARG A 13 -10.22 7.81 -15.36
CA ARG A 13 -9.69 7.91 -14.01
C ARG A 13 -8.74 9.09 -13.91
N ARG A 14 -8.87 9.85 -12.84
CA ARG A 14 -7.93 10.90 -12.46
C ARG A 14 -7.44 10.63 -11.05
N VAL A 15 -6.17 10.91 -10.80
CA VAL A 15 -5.61 10.79 -9.45
C VAL A 15 -6.29 11.83 -8.56
N PRO A 16 -7.02 11.39 -7.49
CA PRO A 16 -7.66 12.32 -6.58
C PRO A 16 -6.63 12.96 -5.63
N THR A 17 -7.08 13.95 -4.85
CA THR A 17 -6.22 14.61 -3.85
C THR A 17 -5.66 13.62 -2.84
N GLN A 18 -6.49 12.67 -2.39
CA GLN A 18 -6.09 11.59 -1.50
C GLN A 18 -6.24 10.25 -2.21
N PHE A 19 -5.20 9.48 -2.21
CA PHE A 19 -5.19 8.17 -2.84
C PHE A 19 -4.20 7.23 -2.15
N SER A 20 -4.42 5.95 -2.37
CA SER A 20 -3.47 4.90 -1.98
C SER A 20 -2.98 4.19 -3.23
N TRP A 21 -1.80 3.63 -3.16
CA TRP A 21 -1.24 2.92 -4.29
C TRP A 21 -1.26 1.41 -4.05
N ILE A 22 -1.32 0.66 -5.13
CA ILE A 22 -1.26 -0.79 -5.12
C ILE A 22 -0.09 -1.22 -6.01
N ASP A 23 0.78 -2.07 -5.47
CA ASP A 23 1.96 -2.57 -6.16
C ASP A 23 1.55 -3.57 -7.24
N GLN A 24 1.93 -3.31 -8.48
CA GLN A 24 1.63 -4.20 -9.60
C GLN A 24 2.26 -5.58 -9.47
N ARG A 25 3.30 -5.73 -8.66
CA ARG A 25 3.93 -7.02 -8.37
C ARG A 25 2.98 -8.00 -7.69
N LEU A 26 1.91 -7.52 -7.05
CA LEU A 26 0.87 -8.38 -6.49
C LEU A 26 0.28 -9.34 -7.54
N VAL A 27 0.10 -8.86 -8.76
CA VAL A 27 -0.37 -9.68 -9.88
C VAL A 27 0.82 -10.29 -10.64
N ARG A 28 1.79 -9.48 -10.98
CA ARG A 28 2.93 -9.87 -11.83
C ARG A 28 3.76 -10.98 -11.20
N ASP A 29 3.98 -10.93 -9.87
CA ASP A 29 4.75 -11.93 -9.12
C ASP A 29 3.85 -12.96 -8.42
N ARG A 30 2.58 -13.02 -8.81
CA ARG A 30 1.59 -14.03 -8.41
C ARG A 30 1.25 -14.07 -6.93
N HIS A 31 1.43 -12.96 -6.20
CA HIS A 31 1.07 -12.92 -4.78
C HIS A 31 -0.43 -13.14 -4.56
N LEU A 32 -1.28 -12.52 -5.40
CA LEU A 32 -2.73 -12.66 -5.27
C LEU A 32 -3.23 -14.07 -5.56
N GLU A 33 -2.56 -14.83 -6.41
CA GLU A 33 -2.95 -16.22 -6.70
C GLU A 33 -2.87 -17.13 -5.48
N ARG A 34 -2.04 -16.76 -4.49
CA ARG A 34 -1.91 -17.49 -3.23
C ARG A 34 -2.98 -17.12 -2.21
N CYS A 35 -3.76 -16.07 -2.48
CA CYS A 35 -4.77 -15.55 -1.57
C CYS A 35 -6.16 -16.01 -1.96
N GLY A 36 -6.98 -16.36 -0.97
CA GLY A 36 -8.42 -16.46 -1.14
C GLY A 36 -9.06 -15.08 -1.31
N LEU A 37 -10.30 -15.05 -1.81
CA LEU A 37 -11.01 -13.79 -2.07
C LEU A 37 -11.22 -12.96 -0.79
N ASP A 38 -11.49 -13.60 0.33
CA ASP A 38 -11.66 -12.90 1.61
C ASP A 38 -10.37 -12.16 2.01
N ALA A 39 -9.22 -12.81 1.83
CA ALA A 39 -7.92 -12.21 2.11
C ALA A 39 -7.62 -11.04 1.16
N ILE A 40 -7.93 -11.20 -0.12
CA ILE A 40 -7.79 -10.12 -1.12
C ILE A 40 -8.66 -8.92 -0.75
N GLY A 41 -9.91 -9.17 -0.34
CA GLY A 41 -10.83 -8.12 0.11
C GLY A 41 -10.30 -7.36 1.32
N LEU A 42 -9.83 -8.07 2.32
CA LEU A 42 -9.21 -7.46 3.50
C LEU A 42 -7.97 -6.65 3.13
N TYR A 43 -7.11 -7.23 2.30
CA TYR A 43 -5.90 -6.55 1.83
C TYR A 43 -6.21 -5.23 1.11
N LEU A 44 -7.22 -5.23 0.23
CA LEU A 44 -7.65 -4.02 -0.48
C LEU A 44 -8.07 -2.91 0.49
N VAL A 45 -8.85 -3.25 1.52
CA VAL A 45 -9.26 -2.28 2.54
C VAL A 45 -8.04 -1.74 3.28
N LEU A 46 -7.15 -2.60 3.72
CA LEU A 46 -5.97 -2.20 4.48
C LEU A 46 -5.03 -1.30 3.67
N VAL A 47 -4.84 -1.58 2.39
CA VAL A 47 -4.06 -0.71 1.49
C VAL A 47 -4.74 0.64 1.32
N THR A 48 -6.08 0.64 1.17
CA THR A 48 -6.85 1.85 0.93
C THR A 48 -6.79 2.83 2.10
N VAL A 49 -6.81 2.32 3.33
CA VAL A 49 -6.84 3.15 4.55
C VAL A 49 -5.47 3.38 5.16
N ALA A 50 -4.43 2.75 4.63
CA ALA A 50 -3.07 2.87 5.14
C ALA A 50 -2.51 4.28 4.99
N ASP A 51 -1.70 4.68 5.96
CA ASP A 51 -0.89 5.89 5.86
C ASP A 51 0.35 5.66 4.98
N ALA A 52 1.25 6.64 4.94
CA ALA A 52 2.47 6.57 4.12
C ALA A 52 3.41 5.43 4.53
N GLN A 53 3.30 4.93 5.75
CA GLN A 53 4.09 3.81 6.26
C GLN A 53 3.37 2.47 6.14
N GLY A 54 2.18 2.44 5.58
CA GLY A 54 1.35 1.25 5.48
C GLY A 54 0.54 0.96 6.74
N LEU A 55 0.47 1.90 7.68
CA LEU A 55 -0.15 1.70 8.99
C LEU A 55 -1.62 2.14 9.01
N SER A 56 -2.44 1.37 9.72
CA SER A 56 -3.83 1.73 9.98
C SER A 56 -4.31 1.11 11.29
N TYR A 57 -5.27 1.80 11.95
CA TYR A 57 -6.01 1.28 13.08
C TYR A 57 -7.42 0.96 12.63
N TYR A 58 -7.83 -0.31 12.75
CA TYR A 58 -9.17 -0.72 12.39
C TYR A 58 -9.71 -1.73 13.39
N GLY A 59 -10.91 -1.47 13.90
CA GLY A 59 -11.61 -2.38 14.80
C GLY A 59 -12.27 -3.53 14.05
N GLU A 60 -12.42 -4.66 14.72
CA GLU A 60 -13.04 -5.86 14.16
C GLU A 60 -14.44 -5.58 13.59
N ALA A 61 -15.30 -4.91 14.38
CA ALA A 61 -16.66 -4.61 13.97
C ALA A 61 -16.72 -3.74 12.71
N SER A 62 -15.80 -2.79 12.57
CA SER A 62 -15.73 -1.93 11.39
C SER A 62 -15.35 -2.71 10.14
N LEU A 63 -14.38 -3.61 10.26
CA LEU A 63 -13.95 -4.47 9.14
C LEU A 63 -15.03 -5.47 8.75
N GLU A 64 -15.71 -6.07 9.73
CA GLU A 64 -16.83 -6.98 9.49
C GLU A 64 -17.94 -6.32 8.67
N ARG A 65 -18.30 -5.09 9.04
CA ARG A 65 -19.31 -4.32 8.30
C ARG A 65 -18.84 -3.94 6.92
N LEU A 66 -17.64 -3.42 6.82
CA LEU A 66 -17.08 -2.92 5.57
C LEU A 66 -16.93 -4.02 4.53
N LEU A 67 -16.52 -5.20 4.96
CA LEU A 67 -16.30 -6.36 4.10
C LEU A 67 -17.51 -7.29 4.01
N SER A 68 -18.58 -7.03 4.78
CA SER A 68 -19.72 -7.94 4.91
C SER A 68 -19.26 -9.36 5.25
N MET A 69 -18.38 -9.47 6.23
CA MET A 69 -17.67 -10.70 6.55
C MET A 69 -17.79 -10.97 8.04
N PRO A 70 -18.31 -12.16 8.43
CA PRO A 70 -18.42 -12.52 9.85
C PRO A 70 -17.04 -12.71 10.48
N ALA A 71 -16.97 -12.59 11.81
CA ALA A 71 -15.71 -12.62 12.56
C ALA A 71 -14.81 -13.82 12.25
N PRO A 72 -15.32 -15.07 12.13
CA PRO A 72 -14.46 -16.21 11.80
C PRO A 72 -13.79 -16.11 10.42
N ARG A 73 -14.52 -15.59 9.42
CA ARG A 73 -13.97 -15.39 8.08
C ARG A 73 -12.94 -14.28 8.07
N LEU A 74 -13.19 -13.20 8.80
CA LEU A 74 -12.24 -12.09 8.94
C LEU A 74 -10.94 -12.56 9.59
N ALA A 75 -11.04 -13.34 10.67
CA ALA A 75 -9.89 -13.90 11.36
C ALA A 75 -9.07 -14.83 10.44
N ALA A 76 -9.75 -15.66 9.64
CA ALA A 76 -9.11 -16.54 8.68
C ALA A 76 -8.40 -15.75 7.57
N ALA A 77 -9.03 -14.71 7.04
CA ALA A 77 -8.45 -13.83 6.02
C ALA A 77 -7.20 -13.13 6.55
N ARG A 78 -7.27 -12.61 7.77
CA ARG A 78 -6.13 -11.98 8.44
C ARG A 78 -4.96 -12.96 8.61
N ALA A 79 -5.25 -14.15 9.11
CA ALA A 79 -4.25 -15.19 9.32
C ALA A 79 -3.57 -15.57 8.01
N GLU A 80 -4.33 -15.65 6.92
CA GLU A 80 -3.79 -15.94 5.60
C GLU A 80 -2.83 -14.84 5.11
N LEU A 81 -3.20 -13.58 5.24
CA LEU A 81 -2.35 -12.46 4.87
C LEU A 81 -1.07 -12.39 5.70
N ILE A 82 -1.16 -12.71 6.98
CA ILE A 82 0.02 -12.79 7.87
C ILE A 82 0.94 -13.93 7.43
N ARG A 83 0.38 -15.09 7.16
CA ARG A 83 1.14 -16.27 6.71
C ARG A 83 1.86 -16.01 5.40
N LEU A 84 1.23 -15.27 4.47
CA LEU A 84 1.80 -14.92 3.18
C LEU A 84 2.75 -13.71 3.23
N ASP A 85 2.96 -13.16 4.41
CA ASP A 85 3.87 -12.05 4.65
C ASP A 85 3.47 -10.76 3.90
N LEU A 86 2.16 -10.56 3.75
CA LEU A 86 1.60 -9.37 3.10
C LEU A 86 1.21 -8.29 4.10
N ILE A 87 0.89 -8.68 5.34
CA ILE A 87 0.60 -7.76 6.43
C ILE A 87 1.26 -8.20 7.73
N ALA A 88 1.47 -7.24 8.62
CA ALA A 88 1.70 -7.47 10.04
C ALA A 88 0.51 -6.96 10.83
N TYR A 89 0.23 -7.57 11.96
CA TYR A 89 -0.90 -7.22 12.80
C TYR A 89 -0.53 -7.29 14.28
N GLN A 90 -0.79 -6.20 14.97
CA GLN A 90 -0.73 -6.13 16.42
C GLN A 90 -1.93 -5.31 16.88
N ARG A 91 -2.95 -6.00 17.35
CA ARG A 91 -4.28 -5.45 17.64
C ARG A 91 -4.22 -4.09 18.36
N PRO A 92 -4.89 -3.05 17.87
CA PRO A 92 -5.68 -2.95 16.64
C PRO A 92 -4.90 -2.44 15.42
N LEU A 93 -3.58 -2.46 15.47
CA LEU A 93 -2.70 -1.90 14.45
C LEU A 93 -2.42 -2.91 13.33
N TYR A 94 -2.63 -2.48 12.10
CA TYR A 94 -2.26 -3.19 10.89
C TYR A 94 -1.12 -2.48 10.18
N GLN A 95 -0.26 -3.24 9.55
CA GLN A 95 0.76 -2.72 8.63
C GLN A 95 0.72 -3.51 7.34
N VAL A 96 0.55 -2.81 6.22
CA VAL A 96 0.76 -3.39 4.89
C VAL A 96 2.26 -3.44 4.65
N LEU A 97 2.78 -4.63 4.36
CA LEU A 97 4.21 -4.86 4.22
C LEU A 97 4.67 -4.60 2.80
N SER A 98 5.93 -4.20 2.65
CA SER A 98 6.60 -4.18 1.36
C SER A 98 6.65 -5.60 0.78
N LEU A 99 6.54 -5.72 -0.53
CA LEU A 99 6.73 -7.00 -1.22
C LEU A 99 8.19 -7.41 -1.30
N ASP A 100 9.09 -6.49 -0.98
CA ASP A 100 10.51 -6.78 -0.87
C ASP A 100 10.77 -7.51 0.44
N THR A 101 10.96 -8.82 0.37
CA THR A 101 11.25 -9.63 1.54
C THR A 101 12.70 -9.44 1.98
N ALA A 102 12.98 -9.69 3.26
CA ALA A 102 14.33 -9.59 3.81
C ALA A 102 15.35 -10.50 3.07
N ALA A 103 14.89 -11.57 2.43
CA ALA A 103 15.71 -12.48 1.64
C ALA A 103 16.00 -11.95 0.22
N THR A 104 15.16 -11.08 -0.31
CA THR A 104 15.28 -10.50 -1.65
C THR A 104 15.82 -9.08 -1.65
N THR A 105 15.79 -8.41 -0.52
CA THR A 105 16.42 -7.09 -0.38
C THR A 105 17.93 -7.26 -0.40
N PRO A 106 18.64 -6.70 -1.40
CA PRO A 106 20.09 -6.59 -1.25
C PRO A 106 20.33 -5.79 0.01
N ARG A 107 20.84 -6.48 1.01
CA ARG A 107 21.07 -5.99 2.37
C ARG A 107 21.47 -4.51 2.36
N VAL A 108 20.74 -3.71 3.11
CA VAL A 108 21.12 -2.37 3.56
C VAL A 108 21.24 -1.32 2.45
N ARG A 109 21.63 -1.70 1.22
CA ARG A 109 21.79 -0.74 0.12
C ARG A 109 20.45 -0.22 -0.42
N GLY A 110 19.40 -1.05 -0.45
CA GLY A 110 18.09 -0.65 -0.95
C GLY A 110 17.37 0.29 -0.01
N VAL A 111 17.30 -0.04 1.28
CA VAL A 111 16.62 0.78 2.28
C VAL A 111 17.35 2.09 2.51
N HIS A 112 18.69 2.05 2.62
CA HIS A 112 19.50 3.27 2.76
C HIS A 112 19.48 4.14 1.50
N SER A 113 19.35 3.56 0.30
CA SER A 113 19.28 4.36 -0.91
C SER A 113 17.94 5.07 -1.06
N VAL A 114 16.84 4.46 -0.63
CA VAL A 114 15.51 5.11 -0.60
C VAL A 114 15.46 6.19 0.46
N GLU A 115 15.95 5.91 1.66
CA GLU A 115 16.05 6.91 2.73
C GLU A 115 16.96 8.08 2.34
N ARG A 116 18.10 7.80 1.74
CA ARG A 116 18.99 8.84 1.22
C ARG A 116 18.36 9.61 0.08
N GLY A 117 17.63 8.95 -0.82
CA GLY A 117 16.89 9.58 -1.91
C GLY A 117 15.82 10.52 -1.37
N ILE A 118 15.06 10.09 -0.38
CA ILE A 118 14.05 10.92 0.29
C ILE A 118 14.69 12.07 1.04
N ALA A 119 15.77 11.82 1.78
CA ALA A 119 16.51 12.86 2.50
C ALA A 119 17.13 13.89 1.54
N GLN A 120 17.69 13.45 0.43
CA GLN A 120 18.22 14.33 -0.61
C GLN A 120 17.12 15.14 -1.29
N LEU A 121 15.97 14.54 -1.54
CA LEU A 121 14.82 15.23 -2.12
C LEU A 121 14.30 16.30 -1.16
N ARG A 122 14.19 15.99 0.12
CA ARG A 122 13.80 16.95 1.16
C ARG A 122 14.80 18.09 1.29
N ALA A 123 16.10 17.78 1.24
CA ALA A 123 17.16 18.77 1.29
C ALA A 123 17.13 19.72 0.06
N ARG A 124 16.87 19.17 -1.13
CA ARG A 124 16.74 19.97 -2.35
C ARG A 124 15.51 20.87 -2.31
N LEU A 125 14.38 20.39 -1.79
CA LEU A 125 13.16 21.17 -1.65
C LEU A 125 13.35 22.30 -0.62
N ALA A 126 14.05 22.02 0.47
CA ALA A 126 14.38 23.04 1.47
C ALA A 126 15.33 24.10 0.90
N ALA A 127 16.36 23.68 0.15
CA ALA A 127 17.31 24.60 -0.49
C ALA A 127 16.65 25.46 -1.58
N SER A 128 15.66 24.92 -2.30
CA SER A 128 14.90 25.68 -3.31
C SER A 128 13.97 26.71 -2.68
N GLY A 129 13.48 26.45 -1.47
CA GLY A 129 12.65 27.39 -0.73
C GLY A 129 13.41 28.59 -0.17
N GLU A 130 14.70 28.43 0.10
CA GLU A 130 15.54 29.52 0.60
C GLU A 130 16.05 30.45 -0.52
N ALA A 131 16.04 29.99 -1.77
CA ALA A 131 16.54 30.78 -2.90
C ALA A 131 15.54 31.85 -3.40
N ASP A 132 14.33 31.90 -2.88
CA ASP A 132 13.26 32.78 -3.35
C ASP A 132 12.91 33.90 -2.34
N GLU A 133 13.85 34.30 -1.51
CA GLU A 133 13.72 35.55 -0.80
C GLU A 133 14.18 36.69 -1.72
N PRO A 134 13.27 37.62 -2.04
CA PRO A 134 13.67 38.81 -2.81
C PRO A 134 14.64 39.62 -1.96
N ARG A 135 15.87 39.69 -2.41
CA ARG A 135 16.79 40.71 -1.90
C ARG A 135 16.22 42.07 -2.21
N ARG A 136 15.86 42.81 -1.19
CA ARG A 136 15.62 44.23 -1.30
C ARG A 136 16.93 44.98 -1.53
#